data_d5da87e8cbe5f15dc0abe497bea70bdc
#
_entry.id   d5da87e8cbe5f15dc0abe497bea70bdc
#
_cell.length_a   1.000
_cell.length_b   1.000
_cell.length_c   1.000
_cell.angle_alpha   90.00
_cell.angle_beta   90.00
_cell.angle_gamma   90.00
#
_symmetry.space_group_name_H-M   'P 1'
#
loop_
_entity.id
_entity.type
_entity.pdbx_description
1 polymer ?
#
loop_
_entity_poly.entity_id
_entity_poly.type
_entity_poly.pdbx_seq_one_letter_code
_entity_poly.pdbx_strand_id
1 'polypeptide(L)'
;MIGLALNDTGILAAGPDEMLLEIEAGALASPGFAVIEAGHLQVGVAAEKRCRQVPRQTNHHFWDQLASAPLQDPAYAGWTHADLAHAHLKAIWKQLAPVHRDVLVAVPDTYAEPQLELLAGIMKALAIPVDGFVSHALAALPKEAPAEILLHLDLHLHRTVLTVLDCRRAPVVLGHASVDGFGLDRLRTAWMQAIADEFVRRTRFDPFHDADTEQALYDHLPTLLDELKQTEDTEVAMATPDDTHRIRLTRDPLERPLLPLMDAIHRQIDILQQDYFH
;
A
#
# COMPACT_ATOMS: atom_id res chain seq x y z
N MET A 1 20.26 -1.07 -14.67
CA MET A 1 18.80 -0.84 -14.68
C MET A 1 18.25 -1.28 -13.34
N ILE A 2 17.32 -0.54 -12.76
CA ILE A 2 16.54 -0.96 -11.58
C ILE A 2 15.08 -1.11 -11.95
N GLY A 3 14.37 -1.96 -11.20
CA GLY A 3 12.90 -2.02 -11.22
C GLY A 3 12.33 -1.15 -10.10
N LEU A 4 11.31 -0.35 -10.38
CA LEU A 4 10.52 0.39 -9.40
C LEU A 4 9.07 -0.07 -9.48
N ALA A 5 8.55 -0.67 -8.42
CA ALA A 5 7.15 -1.14 -8.36
C ALA A 5 6.31 -0.10 -7.60
N LEU A 6 5.36 0.52 -8.31
CA LEU A 6 4.45 1.51 -7.74
C LEU A 6 3.20 0.84 -7.17
N ASN A 7 3.26 0.48 -5.90
CA ASN A 7 2.09 0.09 -5.12
C ASN A 7 1.97 1.05 -3.92
N ASP A 8 0.80 1.62 -3.71
CA ASP A 8 0.55 2.61 -2.66
C ASP A 8 0.61 2.03 -1.23
N THR A 9 0.55 0.69 -1.07
CA THR A 9 0.85 0.02 0.21
C THR A 9 2.33 0.10 0.57
N GLY A 10 3.21 0.19 -0.44
CA GLY A 10 4.65 0.33 -0.29
C GLY A 10 5.35 0.26 -1.64
N ILE A 11 5.83 1.41 -2.14
CA ILE A 11 6.68 1.44 -3.33
C ILE A 11 7.97 0.68 -3.01
N LEU A 12 8.39 -0.19 -3.92
CA LEU A 12 9.60 -1.00 -3.79
C LEU A 12 10.56 -0.69 -4.94
N ALA A 13 11.86 -0.83 -4.68
CA ALA A 13 12.87 -0.83 -5.74
C ALA A 13 13.73 -2.09 -5.66
N ALA A 14 14.08 -2.65 -6.82
CA ALA A 14 14.98 -3.80 -6.92
C ALA A 14 16.16 -3.50 -7.84
N GLY A 15 17.33 -3.96 -7.44
CA GLY A 15 18.57 -3.86 -8.22
C GLY A 15 18.63 -4.88 -9.36
N PRO A 16 19.68 -4.81 -10.20
CA PRO A 16 19.89 -5.78 -11.29
C PRO A 16 20.23 -7.19 -10.79
N ASP A 17 20.56 -7.33 -9.52
CA ASP A 17 20.80 -8.58 -8.79
C ASP A 17 19.51 -9.16 -8.16
N GLU A 18 18.36 -8.56 -8.47
CA GLU A 18 17.04 -8.94 -7.94
C GLU A 18 16.90 -8.70 -6.41
N MET A 19 17.83 -8.00 -5.79
CA MET A 19 17.75 -7.64 -4.38
C MET A 19 16.97 -6.33 -4.19
N LEU A 20 16.15 -6.28 -3.13
CA LEU A 20 15.47 -5.05 -2.75
C LEU A 20 16.47 -3.99 -2.30
N LEU A 21 16.25 -2.77 -2.75
CA LEU A 21 17.07 -1.61 -2.40
C LEU A 21 16.41 -0.84 -1.26
N GLU A 22 17.23 -0.27 -0.40
CA GLU A 22 16.77 0.71 0.59
C GLU A 22 16.35 1.99 -0.15
N ILE A 23 15.09 2.37 0.02
CA ILE A 23 14.49 3.51 -0.69
C ILE A 23 14.08 4.67 0.22
N GLU A 24 14.03 4.42 1.52
CA GLU A 24 14.04 5.41 2.59
C GLU A 24 15.01 4.96 3.68
N ALA A 25 15.45 5.86 4.55
CA ALA A 25 16.44 5.55 5.59
C ALA A 25 15.96 4.39 6.48
N GLY A 26 16.60 3.22 6.33
CA GLY A 26 16.28 1.99 7.06
C GLY A 26 15.02 1.24 6.56
N ALA A 27 14.46 1.59 5.38
CA ALA A 27 13.28 0.94 4.84
C ALA A 27 13.43 0.49 3.39
N LEU A 28 12.97 -0.72 3.10
CA LEU A 28 12.92 -1.31 1.76
C LEU A 28 11.64 -0.94 1.00
N ALA A 29 10.64 -0.39 1.69
CA ALA A 29 9.36 0.02 1.13
C ALA A 29 9.01 1.44 1.57
N SER A 30 8.40 2.22 0.68
CA SER A 30 7.90 3.56 0.96
C SER A 30 6.39 3.61 0.74
N PRO A 31 5.58 3.72 1.82
CA PRO A 31 4.13 3.71 1.73
C PRO A 31 3.59 5.04 1.17
N GLY A 32 2.44 4.96 0.49
CA GLY A 32 1.77 6.09 -0.17
C GLY A 32 1.09 7.06 0.79
N PHE A 33 1.80 7.57 1.79
CA PHE A 33 1.31 8.53 2.78
C PHE A 33 1.96 9.89 2.61
N ALA A 34 1.18 10.94 2.84
CA ALA A 34 1.62 12.34 2.91
C ALA A 34 0.97 13.02 4.12
N VAL A 35 1.72 13.83 4.85
CA VAL A 35 1.26 14.62 6.00
C VAL A 35 1.79 16.04 5.87
N ILE A 36 0.91 17.04 6.07
CA ILE A 36 1.31 18.45 6.13
C ILE A 36 1.12 18.96 7.57
N GLU A 37 2.22 19.25 8.25
CA GLU A 37 2.21 19.86 9.57
C GLU A 37 3.00 21.17 9.57
N ALA A 38 2.40 22.26 10.08
CA ALA A 38 3.02 23.58 10.13
C ALA A 38 3.65 24.05 8.79
N GLY A 39 3.04 23.70 7.67
CA GLY A 39 3.52 24.02 6.33
C GLY A 39 4.65 23.13 5.81
N HIS A 40 5.04 22.10 6.53
CA HIS A 40 6.04 21.12 6.11
C HIS A 40 5.37 19.83 5.62
N LEU A 41 5.68 19.44 4.40
CA LEU A 41 5.23 18.17 3.83
C LEU A 41 6.21 17.05 4.20
N GLN A 42 5.68 15.97 4.78
CA GLN A 42 6.34 14.69 4.96
C GLN A 42 5.67 13.66 4.05
N VAL A 43 6.41 12.69 3.55
CA VAL A 43 5.92 11.60 2.69
C VAL A 43 6.51 10.26 3.12
N GLY A 44 5.92 9.16 2.64
CA GLY A 44 6.43 7.82 2.89
C GLY A 44 6.31 7.38 4.34
N VAL A 45 7.33 6.69 4.84
CA VAL A 45 7.39 6.12 6.20
C VAL A 45 7.22 7.20 7.28
N ALA A 46 7.82 8.38 7.08
CA ALA A 46 7.70 9.47 8.05
C ALA A 46 6.25 9.97 8.18
N ALA A 47 5.51 10.02 7.08
CA ALA A 47 4.10 10.40 7.08
C ALA A 47 3.20 9.29 7.65
N GLU A 48 3.46 8.02 7.32
CA GLU A 48 2.71 6.89 7.85
C GLU A 48 2.79 6.81 9.38
N LYS A 49 3.97 7.06 9.97
CA LYS A 49 4.17 7.11 11.43
C LYS A 49 3.45 8.24 12.14
N ARG A 50 2.80 9.13 11.41
CA ARG A 50 2.04 10.27 11.93
C ARG A 50 0.54 10.20 11.60
N CYS A 51 0.15 9.28 10.72
CA CYS A 51 -1.17 9.28 10.07
C CYS A 51 -2.33 9.20 11.05
N ARG A 52 -2.18 8.52 12.19
CA ARG A 52 -3.22 8.40 13.23
C ARG A 52 -3.17 9.54 14.25
N GLN A 53 -2.01 10.20 14.38
CA GLN A 53 -1.89 11.37 15.26
C GLN A 53 -2.47 12.63 14.61
N VAL A 54 -2.37 12.77 13.30
CA VAL A 54 -2.83 13.94 12.54
C VAL A 54 -3.71 13.57 11.33
N PRO A 55 -4.83 12.84 11.52
CA PRO A 55 -5.61 12.27 10.43
C PRO A 55 -6.18 13.34 9.47
N ARG A 56 -6.47 14.56 9.97
CA ARG A 56 -6.95 15.68 9.13
C ARG A 56 -5.87 16.31 8.26
N GLN A 57 -4.61 16.09 8.56
CA GLN A 57 -3.44 16.54 7.80
C GLN A 57 -2.81 15.41 6.98
N THR A 58 -3.44 14.23 6.97
CA THR A 58 -2.94 13.05 6.26
C THR A 58 -3.68 12.84 4.94
N ASN A 59 -2.93 12.65 3.86
CA ASN A 59 -3.45 12.19 2.58
C ASN A 59 -2.73 10.89 2.19
N HIS A 60 -3.50 9.84 1.85
CA HIS A 60 -2.99 8.55 1.36
C HIS A 60 -3.72 8.06 0.12
N HIS A 61 -4.43 9.00 -0.58
CA HIS A 61 -5.14 8.73 -1.82
C HIS A 61 -4.41 9.22 -3.08
N PHE A 62 -3.27 9.88 -2.96
CA PHE A 62 -2.64 10.57 -4.09
C PHE A 62 -2.11 9.61 -5.16
N TRP A 63 -1.77 8.37 -4.84
CA TRP A 63 -1.44 7.34 -5.83
C TRP A 63 -2.69 6.72 -6.45
N ASP A 64 -3.70 6.43 -5.62
CA ASP A 64 -4.97 5.84 -6.04
C ASP A 64 -5.77 6.78 -6.97
N GLN A 65 -5.71 8.08 -6.70
CA GLN A 65 -6.45 9.14 -7.42
C GLN A 65 -5.50 10.11 -8.14
N LEU A 66 -4.41 9.60 -8.73
CA LEU A 66 -3.39 10.42 -9.37
C LEU A 66 -4.01 11.35 -10.43
N ALA A 67 -4.01 12.66 -10.15
CA ALA A 67 -4.60 13.70 -10.97
C ALA A 67 -3.96 15.07 -10.71
N SER A 68 -4.09 16.01 -11.66
CA SER A 68 -3.64 17.40 -11.54
C SER A 68 -4.72 18.36 -11.04
N ALA A 69 -5.92 17.87 -10.70
CA ALA A 69 -6.97 18.68 -10.10
C ALA A 69 -6.61 19.09 -8.66
N PRO A 70 -6.90 20.35 -8.25
CA PRO A 70 -6.65 20.80 -6.88
C PRO A 70 -7.39 19.95 -5.84
N LEU A 71 -6.71 19.64 -4.73
CA LEU A 71 -7.31 18.95 -3.60
C LEU A 71 -8.34 19.84 -2.91
N GLN A 72 -9.46 19.22 -2.49
CA GLN A 72 -10.54 19.92 -1.82
C GLN A 72 -10.32 20.04 -0.30
N ASP A 73 -9.37 19.27 0.24
CA ASP A 73 -9.04 19.29 1.66
C ASP A 73 -8.35 20.61 2.02
N PRO A 74 -8.85 21.37 3.03
CA PRO A 74 -8.25 22.63 3.46
C PRO A 74 -6.79 22.49 3.91
N ALA A 75 -6.37 21.35 4.46
CA ALA A 75 -4.98 21.10 4.84
C ALA A 75 -4.03 21.10 3.63
N TYR A 76 -4.57 20.76 2.45
CA TYR A 76 -3.84 20.66 1.19
C TYR A 76 -4.24 21.75 0.19
N ALA A 77 -4.70 22.92 0.67
CA ALA A 77 -5.10 24.01 -0.21
C ALA A 77 -3.97 24.41 -1.18
N GLY A 78 -4.26 24.37 -2.50
CA GLY A 78 -3.29 24.66 -3.55
C GLY A 78 -2.40 23.47 -3.95
N TRP A 79 -2.56 22.32 -3.36
CA TRP A 79 -1.88 21.06 -3.74
C TRP A 79 -2.77 20.21 -4.65
N THR A 80 -2.14 19.35 -5.45
CA THR A 80 -2.78 18.31 -6.24
C THR A 80 -2.26 16.94 -5.81
N HIS A 81 -2.94 15.85 -6.19
CA HIS A 81 -2.39 14.51 -6.00
C HIS A 81 -1.05 14.33 -6.75
N ALA A 82 -0.90 14.97 -7.92
CA ALA A 82 0.35 14.97 -8.67
C ALA A 82 1.51 15.64 -7.90
N ASP A 83 1.25 16.71 -7.16
CA ASP A 83 2.28 17.36 -6.33
C ASP A 83 2.75 16.46 -5.20
N LEU A 84 1.82 15.73 -4.56
CA LEU A 84 2.15 14.75 -3.51
C LEU A 84 2.94 13.57 -4.08
N ALA A 85 2.53 13.03 -5.24
CA ALA A 85 3.26 11.97 -5.93
C ALA A 85 4.67 12.43 -6.36
N HIS A 86 4.79 13.68 -6.86
CA HIS A 86 6.07 14.30 -7.18
C HIS A 86 6.98 14.39 -5.93
N ALA A 87 6.45 14.86 -4.81
CA ALA A 87 7.21 14.98 -3.57
C ALA A 87 7.68 13.60 -3.06
N HIS A 88 6.81 12.58 -3.13
CA HIS A 88 7.12 11.23 -2.73
C HIS A 88 8.19 10.59 -3.62
N LEU A 89 8.04 10.64 -4.97
CA LEU A 89 9.07 10.16 -5.89
C LEU A 89 10.39 10.91 -5.75
N LYS A 90 10.35 12.21 -5.46
CA LYS A 90 11.55 13.00 -5.20
C LYS A 90 12.31 12.50 -3.98
N ALA A 91 11.61 12.14 -2.90
CA ALA A 91 12.22 11.58 -1.69
C ALA A 91 12.88 10.23 -1.99
N ILE A 92 12.17 9.32 -2.67
CA ILE A 92 12.67 8.01 -3.10
C ILE A 92 13.87 8.16 -4.04
N TRP A 93 13.75 9.00 -5.08
CA TRP A 93 14.79 9.16 -6.08
C TRP A 93 16.08 9.76 -5.50
N LYS A 94 15.95 10.63 -4.51
CA LYS A 94 17.12 11.17 -3.78
C LYS A 94 17.99 10.06 -3.17
N GLN A 95 17.40 8.96 -2.74
CA GLN A 95 18.11 7.80 -2.18
C GLN A 95 18.71 6.92 -3.29
N LEU A 96 18.00 6.73 -4.41
CA LEU A 96 18.40 5.81 -5.49
C LEU A 96 19.33 6.42 -6.54
N ALA A 97 19.20 7.72 -6.85
CA ALA A 97 19.90 8.41 -7.93
C ALA A 97 21.45 8.28 -7.93
N PRO A 98 22.15 8.23 -6.79
CA PRO A 98 23.61 8.14 -6.78
C PRO A 98 24.19 6.90 -7.47
N VAL A 99 23.39 5.82 -7.57
CA VAL A 99 23.87 4.49 -7.99
C VAL A 99 23.26 4.03 -9.32
N HIS A 100 22.09 4.57 -9.73
CA HIS A 100 21.27 4.00 -10.80
C HIS A 100 20.99 4.98 -11.95
N ARG A 101 21.01 4.49 -13.22
CA ARG A 101 20.87 5.32 -14.42
C ARG A 101 19.65 4.99 -15.27
N ASP A 102 19.10 3.78 -15.19
CA ASP A 102 17.97 3.34 -16.01
C ASP A 102 16.93 2.70 -15.10
N VAL A 103 15.66 3.09 -15.27
CA VAL A 103 14.53 2.67 -14.41
C VAL A 103 13.43 2.06 -15.26
N LEU A 104 13.06 0.81 -14.98
CA LEU A 104 11.82 0.20 -15.45
C LEU A 104 10.77 0.34 -14.34
N VAL A 105 9.59 0.84 -14.68
CA VAL A 105 8.54 1.14 -13.70
C VAL A 105 7.37 0.19 -13.87
N ALA A 106 7.12 -0.65 -12.86
CA ALA A 106 5.89 -1.43 -12.78
C ALA A 106 4.77 -0.54 -12.20
N VAL A 107 3.68 -0.42 -12.94
CA VAL A 107 2.54 0.45 -12.62
C VAL A 107 1.28 -0.36 -12.36
N PRO A 108 0.35 0.12 -11.50
CA PRO A 108 -0.94 -0.52 -11.28
C PRO A 108 -1.69 -0.75 -12.60
N ASP A 109 -2.27 -1.95 -12.78
CA ASP A 109 -3.03 -2.31 -13.99
C ASP A 109 -4.31 -1.47 -14.18
N THR A 110 -4.71 -0.74 -13.15
CA THR A 110 -5.84 0.21 -13.17
C THR A 110 -5.47 1.59 -13.71
N TYR A 111 -4.19 1.88 -13.94
CA TYR A 111 -3.79 3.18 -14.49
C TYR A 111 -4.17 3.28 -15.97
N ALA A 112 -5.02 4.26 -16.28
CA ALA A 112 -5.35 4.62 -17.65
C ALA A 112 -4.29 5.57 -18.24
N GLU A 113 -4.37 5.81 -19.56
CA GLU A 113 -3.43 6.67 -20.28
C GLU A 113 -3.18 8.04 -19.61
N PRO A 114 -4.20 8.78 -19.09
CA PRO A 114 -3.95 10.07 -18.44
C PRO A 114 -3.08 9.97 -17.17
N GLN A 115 -3.23 8.90 -16.37
CA GLN A 115 -2.38 8.69 -15.19
C GLN A 115 -0.96 8.33 -15.59
N LEU A 116 -0.77 7.53 -16.65
CA LEU A 116 0.56 7.17 -17.17
C LEU A 116 1.29 8.39 -17.76
N GLU A 117 0.59 9.24 -18.51
CA GLU A 117 1.14 10.49 -19.02
C GLU A 117 1.56 11.44 -17.89
N LEU A 118 0.71 11.58 -16.87
CA LEU A 118 0.99 12.42 -15.71
C LEU A 118 2.20 11.88 -14.92
N LEU A 119 2.27 10.57 -14.70
CA LEU A 119 3.39 9.90 -14.05
C LEU A 119 4.70 10.11 -14.83
N ALA A 120 4.66 9.93 -16.16
CA ALA A 120 5.80 10.18 -17.03
C ALA A 120 6.27 11.64 -16.95
N GLY A 121 5.33 12.59 -16.88
CA GLY A 121 5.61 14.01 -16.68
C GLY A 121 6.30 14.29 -15.34
N ILE A 122 5.81 13.70 -14.26
CA ILE A 122 6.40 13.81 -12.91
C ILE A 122 7.84 13.25 -12.92
N MET A 123 8.04 12.04 -13.45
CA MET A 123 9.35 11.41 -13.49
C MET A 123 10.34 12.20 -14.36
N LYS A 124 9.89 12.75 -15.48
CA LYS A 124 10.69 13.64 -16.32
C LYS A 124 11.10 14.92 -15.57
N ALA A 125 10.19 15.54 -14.83
CA ALA A 125 10.48 16.73 -14.01
C ALA A 125 11.52 16.46 -12.93
N LEU A 126 11.56 15.23 -12.40
CA LEU A 126 12.54 14.76 -11.42
C LEU A 126 13.86 14.25 -12.06
N ALA A 127 13.99 14.31 -13.39
CA ALA A 127 15.10 13.72 -14.14
C ALA A 127 15.34 12.24 -13.82
N ILE A 128 14.28 11.47 -13.56
CA ILE A 128 14.34 10.03 -13.41
C ILE A 128 14.44 9.41 -14.81
N PRO A 129 15.50 8.63 -15.13
CA PRO A 129 15.71 8.08 -16.47
C PRO A 129 14.86 6.82 -16.67
N VAL A 130 13.58 7.00 -17.01
CA VAL A 130 12.62 5.92 -17.23
C VAL A 130 12.80 5.33 -18.62
N ASP A 131 13.08 4.02 -18.69
CA ASP A 131 13.13 3.25 -19.92
C ASP A 131 11.73 2.83 -20.42
N GLY A 132 10.79 2.60 -19.49
CA GLY A 132 9.43 2.21 -19.84
C GLY A 132 8.56 1.90 -18.63
N PHE A 133 7.27 1.69 -18.93
CA PHE A 133 6.28 1.22 -17.99
C PHE A 133 5.88 -0.21 -18.31
N VAL A 134 5.64 -1.02 -17.29
CA VAL A 134 5.17 -2.40 -17.40
C VAL A 134 4.00 -2.61 -16.43
N SER A 135 3.06 -3.46 -16.80
CA SER A 135 1.98 -3.92 -15.90
C SER A 135 2.57 -4.49 -14.60
N HIS A 136 2.01 -4.11 -13.45
CA HIS A 136 2.42 -4.64 -12.16
C HIS A 136 2.27 -6.17 -12.10
N ALA A 137 1.17 -6.70 -12.64
CA ALA A 137 0.92 -8.14 -12.71
C ALA A 137 1.96 -8.87 -13.59
N LEU A 138 2.38 -8.28 -14.72
CA LEU A 138 3.45 -8.85 -15.55
C LEU A 138 4.81 -8.82 -14.85
N ALA A 139 5.12 -7.73 -14.14
CA ALA A 139 6.36 -7.60 -13.39
C ALA A 139 6.46 -8.57 -12.20
N ALA A 140 5.31 -8.97 -11.63
CA ALA A 140 5.22 -9.91 -10.52
C ALA A 140 5.30 -11.40 -10.95
N LEU A 141 5.30 -11.69 -12.27
CA LEU A 141 5.38 -13.06 -12.74
C LEU A 141 6.72 -13.72 -12.36
N PRO A 142 6.69 -14.98 -11.88
CA PRO A 142 7.90 -15.78 -11.77
C PRO A 142 8.51 -16.05 -13.14
N LYS A 143 9.82 -16.36 -13.19
CA LYS A 143 10.54 -16.67 -14.46
C LYS A 143 9.87 -17.77 -15.26
N GLU A 144 9.28 -18.76 -14.57
CA GLU A 144 8.47 -19.82 -15.19
C GLU A 144 7.03 -19.68 -14.67
N ALA A 145 6.12 -19.36 -15.56
CA ALA A 145 4.70 -19.26 -15.23
C ALA A 145 4.15 -20.63 -14.81
N PRO A 146 3.47 -20.74 -13.65
CA PRO A 146 2.98 -22.03 -13.15
C PRO A 146 1.77 -22.58 -13.91
N ALA A 147 1.13 -21.77 -14.76
CA ALA A 147 -0.04 -22.15 -15.57
C ALA A 147 -0.13 -21.29 -16.83
N GLU A 148 -0.96 -21.74 -17.79
CA GLU A 148 -1.19 -21.01 -19.05
C GLU A 148 -2.00 -19.72 -18.86
N ILE A 149 -2.99 -19.76 -17.99
CA ILE A 149 -3.77 -18.59 -17.57
C ILE A 149 -3.57 -18.40 -16.06
N LEU A 150 -3.20 -17.19 -15.68
CA LEU A 150 -2.97 -16.82 -14.30
C LEU A 150 -3.89 -15.67 -13.88
N LEU A 151 -4.29 -15.71 -12.64
CA LEU A 151 -4.94 -14.61 -11.97
C LEU A 151 -3.96 -14.02 -10.94
N HIS A 152 -3.53 -12.79 -11.16
CA HIS A 152 -2.72 -12.03 -10.23
C HIS A 152 -3.64 -11.20 -9.33
N LEU A 153 -3.44 -11.29 -8.00
CA LEU A 153 -4.14 -10.49 -7.01
C LEU A 153 -3.15 -9.49 -6.40
N ASP A 154 -3.46 -8.21 -6.51
CA ASP A 154 -2.66 -7.11 -5.99
C ASP A 154 -3.46 -6.30 -4.97
N LEU A 155 -2.93 -6.20 -3.75
CA LEU A 155 -3.55 -5.47 -2.65
C LEU A 155 -2.96 -4.06 -2.57
N HIS A 156 -3.78 -3.06 -2.90
CA HIS A 156 -3.48 -1.64 -2.75
C HIS A 156 -4.04 -1.09 -1.43
N LEU A 157 -3.74 0.17 -1.10
CA LEU A 157 -4.28 0.81 0.11
C LEU A 157 -5.82 0.88 0.09
N HIS A 158 -6.42 1.20 -1.06
CA HIS A 158 -7.85 1.49 -1.15
C HIS A 158 -8.65 0.50 -1.97
N ARG A 159 -8.00 -0.42 -2.67
CA ARG A 159 -8.64 -1.43 -3.52
C ARG A 159 -7.83 -2.71 -3.60
N THR A 160 -8.47 -3.78 -4.05
CA THR A 160 -7.81 -5.00 -4.48
C THR A 160 -7.98 -5.12 -5.99
N VAL A 161 -6.91 -5.37 -6.72
CA VAL A 161 -6.90 -5.52 -8.18
C VAL A 161 -6.67 -6.98 -8.53
N LEU A 162 -7.47 -7.48 -9.48
CA LEU A 162 -7.40 -8.83 -10.02
C LEU A 162 -7.05 -8.70 -11.50
N THR A 163 -5.90 -9.22 -11.94
CA THR A 163 -5.44 -9.14 -13.33
C THR A 163 -5.30 -10.53 -13.91
N VAL A 164 -5.92 -10.78 -15.06
CA VAL A 164 -5.83 -12.05 -15.79
C VAL A 164 -4.71 -11.96 -16.80
N LEU A 165 -3.81 -12.94 -16.77
CA LEU A 165 -2.64 -13.05 -17.64
C LEU A 165 -2.73 -14.30 -18.51
N ASP A 166 -2.44 -14.15 -19.81
CA ASP A 166 -2.17 -15.28 -20.72
C ASP A 166 -0.67 -15.51 -20.79
N CYS A 167 -0.23 -16.67 -20.31
CA CYS A 167 1.17 -17.08 -20.26
C CYS A 167 1.51 -18.21 -21.23
N ARG A 168 0.59 -18.59 -22.15
CA ARG A 168 0.82 -19.64 -23.15
C ARG A 168 1.97 -19.34 -24.12
N ARG A 169 2.30 -18.07 -24.27
CA ARG A 169 3.42 -17.56 -25.06
C ARG A 169 4.11 -16.43 -24.25
N ALA A 170 4.55 -15.36 -24.91
CA ALA A 170 4.96 -14.16 -24.20
C ALA A 170 3.79 -13.66 -23.34
N PRO A 171 4.00 -13.46 -22.02
CA PRO A 171 2.91 -13.08 -21.12
C PRO A 171 2.25 -11.75 -21.51
N VAL A 172 0.92 -11.72 -21.52
CA VAL A 172 0.12 -10.54 -21.83
C VAL A 172 -1.04 -10.40 -20.83
N VAL A 173 -1.43 -9.16 -20.55
CA VAL A 173 -2.64 -8.86 -19.76
C VAL A 173 -3.86 -9.07 -20.67
N LEU A 174 -4.80 -9.91 -20.25
CA LEU A 174 -6.09 -10.09 -20.93
C LEU A 174 -7.14 -9.10 -20.42
N GLY A 175 -7.13 -8.79 -19.13
CA GLY A 175 -8.05 -7.86 -18.52
C GLY A 175 -7.82 -7.78 -17.00
N HIS A 176 -8.50 -6.83 -16.38
CA HIS A 176 -8.45 -6.68 -14.92
C HIS A 176 -9.83 -6.29 -14.37
N ALA A 177 -10.01 -6.53 -13.06
CA ALA A 177 -11.15 -6.05 -12.28
C ALA A 177 -10.65 -5.48 -10.95
N SER A 178 -11.39 -4.54 -10.37
CA SER A 178 -11.08 -4.00 -9.04
C SER A 178 -12.22 -4.23 -8.06
N VAL A 179 -11.84 -4.41 -6.79
CA VAL A 179 -12.75 -4.41 -5.65
C VAL A 179 -12.45 -3.13 -4.87
N ASP A 180 -13.14 -2.04 -5.28
CA ASP A 180 -12.94 -0.72 -4.70
C ASP A 180 -13.47 -0.65 -3.26
N GLY A 181 -12.77 0.12 -2.41
CA GLY A 181 -13.06 0.23 -0.99
C GLY A 181 -12.69 -0.99 -0.16
N PHE A 182 -12.04 -2.01 -0.76
CA PHE A 182 -11.45 -3.16 -0.09
C PHE A 182 -9.95 -3.21 -0.36
N GLY A 183 -9.21 -2.36 0.33
CA GLY A 183 -7.76 -2.30 0.33
C GLY A 183 -7.18 -2.49 1.73
N LEU A 184 -5.87 -2.38 1.82
CA LEU A 184 -5.12 -2.59 3.07
C LEU A 184 -5.50 -1.61 4.18
N ASP A 185 -5.82 -0.35 3.85
CA ASP A 185 -6.21 0.65 4.85
C ASP A 185 -7.52 0.27 5.56
N ARG A 186 -8.51 -0.22 4.80
CA ARG A 186 -9.76 -0.74 5.39
C ARG A 186 -9.51 -1.97 6.26
N LEU A 187 -8.65 -2.89 5.83
CA LEU A 187 -8.30 -4.08 6.61
C LEU A 187 -7.56 -3.69 7.89
N ARG A 188 -6.56 -2.82 7.82
CA ARG A 188 -5.84 -2.30 8.99
C ARG A 188 -6.81 -1.65 9.99
N THR A 189 -7.71 -0.81 9.52
CA THR A 189 -8.72 -0.16 10.36
C THR A 189 -9.63 -1.18 11.05
N ALA A 190 -10.10 -2.20 10.33
CA ALA A 190 -10.95 -3.24 10.89
C ALA A 190 -10.19 -4.15 11.89
N TRP A 191 -8.94 -4.48 11.64
CA TRP A 191 -8.10 -5.21 12.58
C TRP A 191 -7.81 -4.42 13.85
N MET A 192 -7.46 -3.13 13.72
CA MET A 192 -7.27 -2.24 14.87
C MET A 192 -8.53 -2.15 15.73
N GLN A 193 -9.72 -2.02 15.09
CA GLN A 193 -11.00 -2.02 15.81
C GLN A 193 -11.20 -3.33 16.56
N ALA A 194 -10.97 -4.47 15.94
CA ALA A 194 -11.11 -5.77 16.60
C ALA A 194 -10.17 -5.93 17.81
N ILE A 195 -8.93 -5.43 17.71
CA ILE A 195 -7.95 -5.43 18.82
C ILE A 195 -8.40 -4.46 19.91
N ALA A 196 -8.86 -3.26 19.57
CA ALA A 196 -9.36 -2.27 20.53
C ALA A 196 -10.58 -2.81 21.31
N ASP A 197 -11.51 -3.48 20.63
CA ASP A 197 -12.66 -4.12 21.28
C ASP A 197 -12.22 -5.18 22.30
N GLU A 198 -11.16 -5.96 22.01
CA GLU A 198 -10.58 -6.93 22.96
C GLU A 198 -9.94 -6.21 24.17
N PHE A 199 -9.23 -5.09 23.97
CA PHE A 199 -8.69 -4.27 25.05
C PHE A 199 -9.81 -3.73 25.93
N VAL A 200 -10.82 -3.09 25.36
CA VAL A 200 -11.97 -2.55 26.10
C VAL A 200 -12.67 -3.66 26.92
N ARG A 201 -12.89 -4.82 26.29
CA ARG A 201 -13.57 -5.94 26.93
C ARG A 201 -12.79 -6.53 28.13
N ARG A 202 -11.47 -6.63 28.02
CA ARG A 202 -10.64 -7.32 29.02
C ARG A 202 -10.05 -6.40 30.07
N THR A 203 -9.70 -5.16 29.67
CA THR A 203 -8.93 -4.25 30.54
C THR A 203 -9.64 -2.91 30.81
N ARG A 204 -10.75 -2.63 30.11
CA ARG A 204 -11.44 -1.33 30.12
C ARG A 204 -10.61 -0.18 29.53
N PHE A 205 -9.49 -0.47 28.91
CA PHE A 205 -8.67 0.49 28.17
C PHE A 205 -9.12 0.54 26.71
N ASP A 206 -9.28 1.74 26.17
CA ASP A 206 -9.58 1.97 24.74
C ASP A 206 -8.35 2.58 24.06
N PRO A 207 -7.64 1.84 23.17
CA PRO A 207 -6.51 2.36 22.43
C PRO A 207 -6.81 3.57 21.55
N PHE A 208 -8.08 3.79 21.19
CA PHE A 208 -8.51 4.92 20.34
C PHE A 208 -8.87 6.19 21.13
N HIS A 209 -8.78 6.13 22.46
CA HIS A 209 -9.04 7.32 23.29
C HIS A 209 -7.97 8.39 23.11
N ASP A 210 -6.74 8.01 22.75
CA ASP A 210 -5.60 8.89 22.57
C ASP A 210 -4.90 8.60 21.24
N ALA A 211 -4.51 9.66 20.52
CA ALA A 211 -3.92 9.57 19.19
C ALA A 211 -2.54 8.85 19.19
N ASP A 212 -1.77 8.98 20.28
CA ASP A 212 -0.46 8.32 20.38
C ASP A 212 -0.63 6.81 20.60
N THR A 213 -1.62 6.38 21.40
CA THR A 213 -1.93 4.96 21.57
C THR A 213 -2.55 4.36 20.32
N GLU A 214 -3.37 5.11 19.57
CA GLU A 214 -3.88 4.67 18.26
C GLU A 214 -2.74 4.47 17.26
N GLN A 215 -1.80 5.44 17.16
CA GLN A 215 -0.64 5.32 16.28
C GLN A 215 0.27 4.15 16.72
N ALA A 216 0.50 3.98 18.02
CA ALA A 216 1.31 2.87 18.52
C ALA A 216 0.70 1.50 18.16
N LEU A 217 -0.64 1.36 18.24
CA LEU A 217 -1.33 0.14 17.80
C LEU A 217 -1.19 -0.05 16.28
N TYR A 218 -1.34 1.01 15.49
CA TYR A 218 -1.16 0.97 14.05
C TYR A 218 0.25 0.53 13.65
N ASP A 219 1.28 1.09 14.28
CA ASP A 219 2.68 0.76 14.01
C ASP A 219 3.03 -0.67 14.42
N HIS A 220 2.38 -1.20 15.46
CA HIS A 220 2.61 -2.56 15.95
C HIS A 220 1.85 -3.64 15.16
N LEU A 221 0.79 -3.26 14.44
CA LEU A 221 -0.10 -4.19 13.74
C LEU A 221 0.62 -5.16 12.79
N PRO A 222 1.59 -4.75 11.93
CA PRO A 222 2.30 -5.69 11.06
C PRO A 222 3.02 -6.79 11.84
N THR A 223 3.69 -6.43 12.93
CA THR A 223 4.39 -7.39 13.82
C THR A 223 3.42 -8.38 14.45
N LEU A 224 2.28 -7.91 14.96
CA LEU A 224 1.25 -8.77 15.53
C LEU A 224 0.69 -9.77 14.51
N LEU A 225 0.45 -9.32 13.28
CA LEU A 225 -0.02 -10.18 12.21
C LEU A 225 1.02 -11.24 11.83
N ASP A 226 2.30 -10.88 11.81
CA ASP A 226 3.39 -11.82 11.53
C ASP A 226 3.58 -12.85 12.65
N GLU A 227 3.47 -12.44 13.91
CA GLU A 227 3.49 -13.37 15.07
C GLU A 227 2.33 -14.35 14.99
N LEU A 228 1.13 -13.89 14.71
CA LEU A 228 -0.07 -14.74 14.59
C LEU A 228 -0.05 -15.68 13.37
N LYS A 229 0.81 -15.47 12.38
CA LYS A 229 1.08 -16.48 11.33
C LYS A 229 1.82 -17.70 11.89
N GLN A 230 2.64 -17.52 12.92
CA GLN A 230 3.50 -18.54 13.51
C GLN A 230 2.89 -19.19 14.75
N THR A 231 1.97 -18.50 15.45
CA THR A 231 1.39 -18.90 16.73
C THR A 231 -0.14 -18.88 16.67
N GLU A 232 -0.80 -19.60 17.59
CA GLU A 232 -2.26 -19.55 17.73
C GLU A 232 -2.74 -18.26 18.41
N ASP A 233 -1.89 -17.68 19.25
CA ASP A 233 -2.14 -16.43 19.97
C ASP A 233 -0.84 -15.67 20.24
N THR A 234 -0.95 -14.38 20.56
CA THR A 234 0.16 -13.53 21.00
C THR A 234 -0.28 -12.59 22.12
N GLU A 235 0.67 -12.12 22.93
CA GLU A 235 0.43 -11.07 23.93
C GLU A 235 0.59 -9.69 23.29
N VAL A 236 -0.45 -8.87 23.39
CA VAL A 236 -0.42 -7.46 22.98
C VAL A 236 -0.38 -6.58 24.20
N ALA A 237 0.64 -5.74 24.31
CA ALA A 237 0.82 -4.81 25.40
C ALA A 237 0.77 -3.35 24.91
N MET A 238 -0.06 -2.53 25.54
CA MET A 238 -0.18 -1.11 25.27
C MET A 238 0.20 -0.32 26.54
N ALA A 239 1.26 0.49 26.43
CA ALA A 239 1.71 1.35 27.52
C ALA A 239 1.00 2.69 27.50
N THR A 240 0.56 3.15 28.66
CA THR A 240 0.12 4.52 28.93
C THR A 240 1.03 5.14 29.98
N PRO A 241 0.98 6.47 30.22
CA PRO A 241 1.78 7.08 31.29
C PRO A 241 1.58 6.45 32.67
N ASP A 242 0.39 5.92 32.95
CA ASP A 242 -0.01 5.45 34.28
C ASP A 242 0.05 3.92 34.41
N ASP A 243 -0.06 3.16 33.30
CA ASP A 243 -0.18 1.69 33.36
C ASP A 243 0.25 1.01 32.05
N THR A 244 0.36 -0.31 32.05
CA THR A 244 0.55 -1.15 30.86
C THR A 244 -0.58 -2.17 30.78
N HIS A 245 -1.46 -1.98 29.79
CA HIS A 245 -2.58 -2.88 29.52
C HIS A 245 -2.11 -4.04 28.65
N ARG A 246 -2.51 -5.27 29.02
CA ARG A 246 -2.12 -6.50 28.30
C ARG A 246 -3.33 -7.33 27.98
N ILE A 247 -3.36 -7.86 26.77
CA ILE A 247 -4.35 -8.85 26.35
C ILE A 247 -3.67 -10.01 25.66
N ARG A 248 -4.32 -11.16 25.66
CA ARG A 248 -3.97 -12.29 24.80
C ARG A 248 -4.90 -12.26 23.59
N LEU A 249 -4.34 -12.08 22.41
CA LEU A 249 -5.04 -11.97 21.13
C LEU A 249 -4.91 -13.29 20.38
N THR A 250 -6.03 -13.81 19.84
CA THR A 250 -6.09 -14.95 18.93
C THR A 250 -6.39 -14.49 17.50
N ARG A 251 -6.33 -15.40 16.52
CA ARG A 251 -6.62 -15.09 15.11
C ARG A 251 -8.09 -14.76 14.84
N ASP A 252 -9.04 -15.42 15.52
CA ASP A 252 -10.48 -15.34 15.23
C ASP A 252 -11.03 -13.91 15.10
N PRO A 253 -10.72 -12.95 16.01
CA PRO A 253 -11.19 -11.58 15.88
C PRO A 253 -10.68 -10.88 14.63
N LEU A 254 -9.48 -11.28 14.14
CA LEU A 254 -8.84 -10.66 12.98
C LEU A 254 -9.28 -11.30 11.65
N GLU A 255 -9.80 -12.53 11.66
CA GLU A 255 -10.30 -13.21 10.46
C GLU A 255 -11.67 -12.68 10.05
N ARG A 256 -12.54 -12.32 11.00
CA ARG A 256 -13.89 -11.84 10.72
C ARG A 256 -13.97 -10.65 9.75
N PRO A 257 -13.11 -9.61 9.88
CA PRO A 257 -13.10 -8.49 8.94
C PRO A 257 -12.72 -8.86 7.51
N LEU A 258 -12.06 -10.01 7.30
CA LEU A 258 -11.66 -10.48 5.97
C LEU A 258 -12.83 -11.07 5.18
N LEU A 259 -13.86 -11.60 5.82
CA LEU A 259 -14.94 -12.33 5.16
C LEU A 259 -15.63 -11.51 4.04
N PRO A 260 -16.01 -10.24 4.24
CA PRO A 260 -16.62 -9.45 3.16
C PRO A 260 -15.70 -9.20 1.97
N LEU A 261 -14.37 -9.09 2.21
CA LEU A 261 -13.39 -8.97 1.15
C LEU A 261 -13.26 -10.28 0.36
N MET A 262 -13.16 -11.39 1.06
CA MET A 262 -13.08 -12.72 0.42
C MET A 262 -14.31 -12.99 -0.45
N ASP A 263 -15.52 -12.67 0.02
CA ASP A 263 -16.75 -12.78 -0.77
C ASP A 263 -16.74 -11.87 -2.00
N ALA A 264 -16.21 -10.66 -1.88
CA ALA A 264 -16.09 -9.72 -2.99
C ALA A 264 -15.07 -10.20 -4.04
N ILE A 265 -13.92 -10.71 -3.57
CA ILE A 265 -12.89 -11.29 -4.44
C ILE A 265 -13.45 -12.52 -5.18
N HIS A 266 -14.11 -13.45 -4.49
CA HIS A 266 -14.71 -14.63 -5.12
C HIS A 266 -15.68 -14.25 -6.23
N ARG A 267 -16.58 -13.28 -6.00
CA ARG A 267 -17.50 -12.80 -7.04
C ARG A 267 -16.76 -12.25 -8.27
N GLN A 268 -15.67 -11.51 -8.08
CA GLN A 268 -14.88 -11.00 -9.20
C GLN A 268 -14.12 -12.11 -9.93
N ILE A 269 -13.62 -13.11 -9.21
CA ILE A 269 -12.99 -14.30 -9.81
C ILE A 269 -14.01 -15.03 -10.70
N ASP A 270 -15.23 -15.25 -10.22
CA ASP A 270 -16.28 -15.94 -10.99
C ASP A 270 -16.59 -15.20 -12.30
N ILE A 271 -16.66 -13.86 -12.26
CA ILE A 271 -16.86 -13.02 -13.45
C ILE A 271 -15.68 -13.17 -14.42
N LEU A 272 -14.45 -13.00 -13.95
CA LEU A 272 -13.26 -13.10 -14.77
C LEU A 272 -13.07 -14.51 -15.37
N GLN A 273 -13.46 -15.55 -14.62
CA GLN A 273 -13.42 -16.93 -15.13
C GLN A 273 -14.40 -17.12 -16.30
N GLN A 274 -15.60 -16.55 -16.21
CA GLN A 274 -16.58 -16.62 -17.31
C GLN A 274 -16.09 -15.87 -18.56
N ASP A 275 -15.33 -14.80 -18.40
CA ASP A 275 -14.88 -13.95 -19.51
C ASP A 275 -13.60 -14.49 -20.19
N TYR A 276 -12.69 -15.13 -19.45
CA TYR A 276 -11.31 -15.39 -19.94
C TYR A 276 -10.85 -16.86 -19.85
N PHE A 277 -11.56 -17.76 -19.15
CA PHE A 277 -11.13 -19.14 -18.95
C PHE A 277 -11.94 -20.14 -19.82
N HIS A 278 -12.00 -19.88 -21.12
CA HIS A 278 -12.66 -20.76 -22.09
C HIS A 278 -11.67 -21.56 -22.93
#